data_242464e9dfd0525ac81f93eee94e275c
#
_entry.id   242464e9dfd0525ac81f93eee94e275c
#
_cell.length_a   1.000
_cell.length_b   1.000
_cell.length_c   1.000
_cell.angle_alpha   90.00
_cell.angle_beta   90.00
_cell.angle_gamma   90.00
#
_symmetry.space_group_name_H-M   'P 1'
#
loop_
_entity.id
_entity.type
_entity.pdbx_description
1 polymer ?
#
loop_
_entity_poly.entity_id
_entity_poly.type
_entity_poly.pdbx_seq_one_letter_code
_entity_poly.pdbx_strand_id
1 'polypeptide(L)'
;MKKFIMKRLYKQLLSRIYNPFLLVNIKPQVLELKSADKCLIIAPHPDDESIGCGGIMKLYPNNFDVISLTHGDINDIRYLEMSSAMDFAGIKNFKMLNLIDKSVISGQEQFNTIDISSYDYIFIPYIFDQHKDHKAVSILLNEKLKDGNYKKHLKIAYYEVWSTINMPSYFVDITKVIEDKKQMINFHKSQIASKDYAEKILGLNSYRGLLRNLGAVESFSILNVDDFKKIVSKIVYDV
;
A
#
# COMPACT_ATOMS: atom_id res chain seq x y z
N MET A 1 -9.97 -4.80 44.66
CA MET A 1 -8.60 -4.45 44.26
C MET A 1 -7.89 -5.56 43.46
N LYS A 2 -7.78 -6.79 43.90
CA LYS A 2 -7.14 -7.93 43.19
C LYS A 2 -7.73 -8.22 41.78
N LYS A 3 -9.06 -8.20 41.62
CA LYS A 3 -9.73 -8.43 40.31
C LYS A 3 -9.41 -7.36 39.26
N PHE A 4 -9.15 -6.11 39.67
CA PHE A 4 -8.84 -5.01 38.78
C PHE A 4 -7.38 -5.09 38.29
N ILE A 5 -6.46 -5.50 39.16
CA ILE A 5 -5.04 -5.71 38.84
C ILE A 5 -4.89 -6.90 37.89
N MET A 6 -5.61 -8.01 38.13
CA MET A 6 -5.59 -9.18 37.23
C MET A 6 -6.14 -8.85 35.83
N LYS A 7 -7.23 -8.08 35.72
CA LYS A 7 -7.74 -7.62 34.41
C LYS A 7 -6.74 -6.74 33.66
N ARG A 8 -6.00 -5.92 34.39
CA ARG A 8 -4.96 -5.04 33.79
C ARG A 8 -3.74 -5.84 33.32
N LEU A 9 -3.28 -6.83 34.12
CA LEU A 9 -2.21 -7.74 33.76
C LEU A 9 -2.60 -8.65 32.59
N TYR A 10 -3.84 -9.16 32.57
CA TYR A 10 -4.36 -9.98 31.47
C TYR A 10 -4.48 -9.18 30.17
N LYS A 11 -4.95 -7.91 30.22
CA LYS A 11 -4.92 -7.01 29.07
C LYS A 11 -3.49 -6.73 28.58
N GLN A 12 -2.55 -6.51 29.50
CA GLN A 12 -1.13 -6.31 29.13
C GLN A 12 -0.48 -7.57 28.55
N LEU A 13 -0.86 -8.76 29.01
CA LEU A 13 -0.37 -10.03 28.49
C LEU A 13 -0.95 -10.31 27.10
N LEU A 14 -2.26 -10.13 26.93
CA LEU A 14 -2.93 -10.27 25.64
C LEU A 14 -2.37 -9.26 24.62
N SER A 15 -2.07 -8.03 25.01
CA SER A 15 -1.51 -7.02 24.12
C SER A 15 -0.09 -7.36 23.64
N ARG A 16 0.68 -8.08 24.43
CA ARG A 16 2.01 -8.58 24.05
C ARG A 16 1.94 -9.78 23.10
N ILE A 17 0.84 -10.56 23.19
CA ILE A 17 0.66 -11.80 22.41
C ILE A 17 -0.12 -11.55 21.13
N TYR A 18 -1.13 -10.66 21.12
CA TYR A 18 -2.09 -10.56 20.04
C TYR A 18 -1.98 -9.36 19.12
N ASN A 19 -1.35 -8.29 19.46
CA ASN A 19 -1.02 -7.18 18.52
C ASN A 19 -0.58 -5.92 19.31
N PRO A 20 0.59 -5.34 19.07
CA PRO A 20 0.95 -4.03 19.61
C PRO A 20 0.02 -2.89 19.15
N PHE A 21 -0.73 -3.08 18.06
CA PHE A 21 -1.70 -2.10 17.54
C PHE A 21 -3.05 -2.09 18.27
N LEU A 22 -3.41 -3.12 19.06
CA LEU A 22 -4.69 -3.21 19.77
C LEU A 22 -4.83 -2.27 20.98
N LEU A 23 -3.77 -1.56 21.37
CA LEU A 23 -3.78 -0.72 22.58
C LEU A 23 -3.73 0.78 22.33
N VAL A 24 -3.59 1.20 21.10
CA VAL A 24 -3.65 2.61 20.75
C VAL A 24 -5.04 2.86 20.21
N ASN A 25 -5.77 3.78 20.86
CA ASN A 25 -7.03 4.31 20.34
C ASN A 25 -6.68 5.23 19.16
N ILE A 26 -6.24 4.63 18.05
CA ILE A 26 -5.83 5.37 16.85
C ILE A 26 -7.11 5.91 16.24
N LYS A 27 -7.36 7.20 16.42
CA LYS A 27 -8.31 7.91 15.57
C LYS A 27 -7.62 8.12 14.23
N PRO A 28 -8.11 7.51 13.13
CA PRO A 28 -7.51 7.73 11.83
C PRO A 28 -7.47 9.22 11.48
N GLN A 29 -6.33 9.67 10.96
CA GLN A 29 -6.12 11.05 10.55
C GLN A 29 -6.35 11.20 9.05
N VAL A 30 -6.69 12.39 8.60
CA VAL A 30 -6.71 12.70 7.17
C VAL A 30 -5.26 12.74 6.67
N LEU A 31 -4.98 12.03 5.58
CA LEU A 31 -3.73 12.15 4.86
C LEU A 31 -3.88 13.23 3.78
N GLU A 32 -3.23 14.35 3.98
CA GLU A 32 -3.11 15.43 3.00
C GLU A 32 -1.65 15.56 2.58
N LEU A 33 -1.39 15.43 1.28
CA LEU A 33 -0.04 15.59 0.73
C LEU A 33 0.21 17.09 0.41
N LYS A 34 1.39 17.55 0.77
CA LYS A 34 1.89 18.87 0.37
C LYS A 34 2.44 18.79 -1.05
N SER A 35 2.43 19.89 -1.77
CA SER A 35 3.00 19.92 -3.14
C SER A 35 4.48 19.55 -3.23
N ALA A 36 5.23 19.69 -2.12
CA ALA A 36 6.63 19.32 -2.02
C ALA A 36 6.86 17.84 -1.64
N ASP A 37 5.84 17.12 -1.16
CA ASP A 37 5.98 15.72 -0.76
C ASP A 37 6.21 14.84 -2.00
N LYS A 38 7.20 13.97 -1.94
CA LYS A 38 7.48 12.96 -2.97
C LYS A 38 7.08 11.58 -2.48
N CYS A 39 6.24 10.93 -3.24
CA CYS A 39 5.66 9.63 -2.92
C CYS A 39 6.05 8.60 -3.98
N LEU A 40 6.45 7.41 -3.55
CA LEU A 40 6.68 6.26 -4.42
C LEU A 40 5.63 5.20 -4.11
N ILE A 41 4.92 4.73 -5.12
CA ILE A 41 4.12 3.50 -5.01
C ILE A 41 4.93 2.35 -5.58
N ILE A 42 5.06 1.27 -4.81
CA ILE A 42 5.63 0.02 -5.26
C ILE A 42 4.50 -1.02 -5.30
N ALA A 43 4.10 -1.38 -6.50
CA ALA A 43 3.08 -2.39 -6.77
C ALA A 43 3.75 -3.71 -7.18
N PRO A 44 3.41 -4.84 -6.57
CA PRO A 44 3.88 -6.16 -7.02
C PRO A 44 3.47 -6.45 -8.46
N HIS A 45 2.22 -6.16 -8.79
CA HIS A 45 1.64 -6.42 -10.11
C HIS A 45 0.98 -5.16 -10.67
N PRO A 46 0.91 -5.03 -12.01
CA PRO A 46 0.13 -3.97 -12.64
C PRO A 46 -1.35 -4.17 -12.35
N ASP A 47 -1.96 -3.29 -11.62
CA ASP A 47 -3.32 -3.12 -11.10
C ASP A 47 -3.36 -2.82 -9.60
N ASP A 48 -2.40 -3.30 -8.81
CA ASP A 48 -2.36 -3.10 -7.35
C ASP A 48 -2.32 -1.62 -6.96
N GLU A 49 -1.62 -0.79 -7.74
CA GLU A 49 -1.55 0.66 -7.53
C GLU A 49 -2.91 1.34 -7.76
N SER A 50 -3.63 0.91 -8.78
CA SER A 50 -4.97 1.42 -9.11
C SER A 50 -5.99 0.97 -8.05
N ILE A 51 -5.88 -0.27 -7.57
CA ILE A 51 -6.74 -0.83 -6.52
C ILE A 51 -6.49 -0.11 -5.19
N GLY A 52 -5.24 -0.02 -4.76
CA GLY A 52 -4.89 0.47 -3.42
C GLY A 52 -4.80 1.99 -3.30
N CYS A 53 -4.36 2.67 -4.37
CA CYS A 53 -3.98 4.08 -4.36
C CYS A 53 -4.57 4.91 -5.51
N GLY A 54 -5.50 4.36 -6.31
CA GLY A 54 -6.05 5.04 -7.49
C GLY A 54 -6.66 6.41 -7.17
N GLY A 55 -7.36 6.51 -6.05
CA GLY A 55 -7.97 7.77 -5.63
C GLY A 55 -6.95 8.82 -5.20
N ILE A 56 -5.98 8.47 -4.36
CA ILE A 56 -4.94 9.41 -3.92
C ILE A 56 -4.03 9.82 -5.08
N MET A 57 -3.70 8.91 -6.01
CA MET A 57 -2.94 9.24 -7.21
C MET A 57 -3.68 10.27 -8.07
N LYS A 58 -4.99 10.09 -8.26
CA LYS A 58 -5.80 11.02 -9.05
C LYS A 58 -5.93 12.40 -8.43
N LEU A 59 -5.97 12.47 -7.08
CA LEU A 59 -6.02 13.74 -6.34
C LEU A 59 -4.68 14.49 -6.37
N TYR A 60 -3.55 13.76 -6.37
CA TYR A 60 -2.20 14.34 -6.22
C TYR A 60 -1.23 13.80 -7.29
N PRO A 61 -1.53 13.87 -8.60
CA PRO A 61 -0.75 13.17 -9.63
C PRO A 61 0.72 13.62 -9.72
N ASN A 62 1.02 14.86 -9.36
CA ASN A 62 2.39 15.38 -9.39
C ASN A 62 3.27 14.95 -8.20
N ASN A 63 2.68 14.32 -7.18
CA ASN A 63 3.40 13.86 -6.01
C ASN A 63 3.91 12.42 -6.15
N PHE A 64 3.38 11.65 -7.12
CA PHE A 64 3.61 10.22 -7.22
C PHE A 64 4.51 9.82 -8.37
N ASP A 65 5.46 8.95 -8.05
CA ASP A 65 6.11 8.03 -8.98
C ASP A 65 5.59 6.62 -8.69
N VAL A 66 5.48 5.77 -9.72
CA VAL A 66 4.93 4.42 -9.59
C VAL A 66 5.89 3.39 -10.16
N ILE A 67 6.13 2.31 -9.41
CA ILE A 67 6.91 1.16 -9.87
C ILE A 67 6.08 -0.11 -9.71
N SER A 68 5.82 -0.81 -10.82
CA SER A 68 5.38 -2.20 -10.77
C SER A 68 6.60 -3.13 -10.81
N LEU A 69 6.59 -4.18 -9.99
CA LEU A 69 7.73 -5.08 -9.90
C LEU A 69 7.76 -6.14 -11.00
N THR A 70 6.61 -6.46 -11.61
CA THR A 70 6.48 -7.51 -12.64
C THR A 70 6.00 -6.93 -13.96
N HIS A 71 6.00 -7.76 -15.03
CA HIS A 71 5.43 -7.43 -16.35
C HIS A 71 6.03 -6.21 -17.05
N GLY A 72 7.35 -5.95 -16.86
CA GLY A 72 8.03 -4.80 -17.46
C GLY A 72 8.35 -4.94 -18.95
N ASP A 73 7.97 -6.02 -19.63
CA ASP A 73 8.08 -6.13 -21.09
C ASP A 73 7.03 -5.22 -21.73
N ILE A 74 7.47 -4.28 -22.57
CA ILE A 74 6.60 -3.35 -23.29
C ILE A 74 5.58 -4.04 -24.22
N ASN A 75 5.83 -5.29 -24.60
CA ASN A 75 4.90 -6.10 -25.39
C ASN A 75 3.90 -6.88 -24.54
N ASP A 76 4.05 -6.87 -23.21
CA ASP A 76 3.09 -7.50 -22.30
C ASP A 76 1.80 -6.67 -22.28
N ILE A 77 0.66 -7.33 -22.42
CA ILE A 77 -0.65 -6.67 -22.36
C ILE A 77 -0.83 -5.87 -21.05
N ARG A 78 -0.32 -6.38 -19.94
CA ARG A 78 -0.41 -5.71 -18.63
C ARG A 78 0.42 -4.43 -18.58
N TYR A 79 1.54 -4.35 -19.33
CA TYR A 79 2.30 -3.12 -19.48
C TYR A 79 1.43 -2.03 -20.13
N LEU A 80 0.76 -2.37 -21.25
CA LEU A 80 -0.08 -1.43 -21.98
C LEU A 80 -1.30 -0.98 -21.16
N GLU A 81 -1.90 -1.90 -20.41
CA GLU A 81 -3.02 -1.61 -19.51
C GLU A 81 -2.62 -0.64 -18.40
N MET A 82 -1.48 -0.90 -17.73
CA MET A 82 -0.94 -0.02 -16.71
C MET A 82 -0.55 1.35 -17.27
N SER A 83 0.10 1.39 -18.44
CA SER A 83 0.43 2.66 -19.11
C SER A 83 -0.82 3.52 -19.30
N SER A 84 -1.90 2.92 -19.79
CA SER A 84 -3.18 3.62 -19.99
C SER A 84 -3.78 4.12 -18.65
N ALA A 85 -3.66 3.34 -17.58
CA ALA A 85 -4.12 3.75 -16.26
C ALA A 85 -3.29 4.92 -15.70
N MET A 86 -1.96 4.88 -15.86
CA MET A 86 -1.04 5.95 -15.41
C MET A 86 -1.26 7.26 -16.20
N ASP A 87 -1.41 7.18 -17.51
CA ASP A 87 -1.73 8.34 -18.36
C ASP A 87 -3.06 8.97 -17.92
N PHE A 88 -4.09 8.17 -17.70
CA PHE A 88 -5.39 8.66 -17.23
C PHE A 88 -5.32 9.29 -15.83
N ALA A 89 -4.52 8.71 -14.93
CA ALA A 89 -4.27 9.27 -13.61
C ALA A 89 -3.50 10.59 -13.65
N GLY A 90 -2.73 10.85 -14.72
CA GLY A 90 -1.83 12.00 -14.85
C GLY A 90 -0.45 11.76 -14.23
N ILE A 91 -0.07 10.49 -14.00
CA ILE A 91 1.23 10.09 -13.46
C ILE A 91 2.28 10.21 -14.56
N LYS A 92 3.32 11.02 -14.33
CA LYS A 92 4.36 11.30 -15.31
C LYS A 92 5.51 10.30 -15.29
N ASN A 93 5.78 9.75 -14.12
CA ASN A 93 6.91 8.86 -13.92
C ASN A 93 6.40 7.51 -13.42
N PHE A 94 6.36 6.53 -14.31
CA PHE A 94 6.17 5.14 -13.91
C PHE A 94 7.20 4.23 -14.56
N LYS A 95 7.51 3.14 -13.89
CA LYS A 95 8.45 2.13 -14.36
C LYS A 95 7.91 0.75 -13.99
N MET A 96 8.18 -0.21 -14.86
CA MET A 96 7.90 -1.62 -14.59
C MET A 96 9.19 -2.42 -14.64
N LEU A 97 9.38 -3.29 -13.66
CA LEU A 97 10.47 -4.25 -13.62
C LEU A 97 9.99 -5.60 -14.17
N ASN A 98 10.92 -6.52 -14.40
CA ASN A 98 10.65 -7.88 -14.85
C ASN A 98 10.97 -8.90 -13.76
N LEU A 99 10.53 -8.66 -12.50
CA LEU A 99 10.57 -9.70 -11.50
C LEU A 99 9.60 -10.81 -11.88
N ILE A 100 9.90 -12.02 -11.42
CA ILE A 100 9.09 -13.21 -11.74
C ILE A 100 7.79 -13.14 -10.94
N ASP A 101 6.65 -13.13 -11.64
CA ASP A 101 5.32 -13.24 -11.03
C ASP A 101 5.22 -14.50 -10.15
N LYS A 102 4.56 -14.39 -9.01
CA LYS A 102 4.48 -15.43 -7.96
C LYS A 102 5.80 -15.78 -7.29
N SER A 103 6.88 -15.04 -7.59
CA SER A 103 8.20 -15.22 -7.01
C SER A 103 8.95 -13.89 -6.82
N VAL A 104 8.24 -12.81 -6.55
CA VAL A 104 8.78 -11.46 -6.36
C VAL A 104 9.90 -11.45 -5.31
N ILE A 105 9.80 -12.29 -4.28
CA ILE A 105 10.81 -12.41 -3.22
C ILE A 105 12.22 -12.72 -3.74
N SER A 106 12.35 -13.41 -4.86
CA SER A 106 13.66 -13.76 -5.46
C SER A 106 14.35 -12.57 -6.14
N GLY A 107 13.66 -11.44 -6.30
CA GLY A 107 14.13 -10.30 -7.09
C GLY A 107 14.88 -9.21 -6.30
N GLN A 108 15.53 -9.53 -5.17
CA GLN A 108 16.20 -8.55 -4.32
C GLN A 108 17.22 -7.68 -5.05
N GLU A 109 18.01 -8.26 -5.94
CA GLU A 109 19.02 -7.50 -6.71
C GLU A 109 18.38 -6.45 -7.60
N GLN A 110 17.33 -6.82 -8.34
CA GLN A 110 16.59 -5.88 -9.17
C GLN A 110 15.84 -4.84 -8.33
N PHE A 111 15.25 -5.25 -7.19
CA PHE A 111 14.61 -4.34 -6.26
C PHE A 111 15.60 -3.30 -5.71
N ASN A 112 16.85 -3.69 -5.45
CA ASN A 112 17.88 -2.79 -4.96
C ASN A 112 18.24 -1.67 -5.96
N THR A 113 17.91 -1.81 -7.25
CA THR A 113 18.11 -0.75 -8.25
C THR A 113 17.12 0.42 -8.11
N ILE A 114 16.07 0.26 -7.32
CA ILE A 114 15.10 1.32 -7.05
C ILE A 114 15.75 2.36 -6.15
N ASP A 115 15.91 3.59 -6.64
CA ASP A 115 16.38 4.70 -5.80
C ASP A 115 15.21 5.20 -4.91
N ILE A 116 15.38 5.08 -3.60
CA ILE A 116 14.39 5.54 -2.61
C ILE A 116 14.83 6.79 -1.84
N SER A 117 15.98 7.35 -2.16
CA SER A 117 16.64 8.40 -1.38
C SER A 117 15.88 9.73 -1.33
N SER A 118 15.07 10.01 -2.33
CA SER A 118 14.37 11.30 -2.48
C SER A 118 12.93 11.32 -1.96
N TYR A 119 12.36 10.18 -1.56
CA TYR A 119 10.95 10.08 -1.20
C TYR A 119 10.68 10.39 0.27
N ASP A 120 9.50 10.98 0.51
CA ASP A 120 8.96 11.25 1.85
C ASP A 120 8.02 10.13 2.29
N TYR A 121 7.37 9.47 1.30
CA TYR A 121 6.49 8.33 1.51
C TYR A 121 6.80 7.22 0.50
N ILE A 122 6.78 5.97 0.96
CA ILE A 122 6.74 4.79 0.11
C ILE A 122 5.46 4.02 0.43
N PHE A 123 4.61 3.85 -0.58
CA PHE A 123 3.37 3.09 -0.49
C PHE A 123 3.60 1.68 -0.98
N ILE A 124 3.22 0.69 -0.17
CA ILE A 124 3.36 -0.75 -0.46
C ILE A 124 2.11 -1.50 -0.03
N PRO A 125 1.84 -2.70 -0.59
CA PRO A 125 0.72 -3.52 -0.13
C PRO A 125 0.81 -3.89 1.35
N TYR A 126 -0.35 -4.12 1.97
CA TYR A 126 -0.42 -4.48 3.37
C TYR A 126 0.34 -5.78 3.65
N ILE A 127 1.22 -5.78 4.65
CA ILE A 127 2.10 -6.92 4.96
C ILE A 127 1.33 -8.20 5.33
N PHE A 128 0.08 -8.07 5.83
CA PHE A 128 -0.79 -9.21 6.12
C PHE A 128 -1.74 -9.54 4.96
N ASP A 129 -1.42 -9.08 3.74
CA ASP A 129 -2.17 -9.47 2.55
C ASP A 129 -2.05 -10.98 2.31
N GLN A 130 -3.08 -11.57 1.69
CA GLN A 130 -3.10 -13.01 1.40
C GLN A 130 -2.12 -13.40 0.28
N HIS A 131 -1.81 -12.46 -0.63
CA HIS A 131 -0.91 -12.73 -1.74
C HIS A 131 0.56 -12.70 -1.29
N LYS A 132 1.32 -13.75 -1.60
CA LYS A 132 2.72 -13.86 -1.15
C LYS A 132 3.62 -12.77 -1.73
N ASP A 133 3.40 -12.35 -2.98
CA ASP A 133 4.20 -11.28 -3.59
C ASP A 133 3.94 -9.91 -2.93
N HIS A 134 2.72 -9.68 -2.39
CA HIS A 134 2.43 -8.47 -1.61
C HIS A 134 3.23 -8.44 -0.32
N LYS A 135 3.32 -9.57 0.38
CA LYS A 135 4.17 -9.71 1.58
C LYS A 135 5.65 -9.54 1.24
N ALA A 136 6.09 -10.09 0.10
CA ALA A 136 7.47 -10.03 -0.37
C ALA A 136 7.97 -8.59 -0.51
N VAL A 137 7.13 -7.64 -0.95
CA VAL A 137 7.52 -6.22 -1.06
C VAL A 137 8.01 -5.67 0.28
N SER A 138 7.34 -6.01 1.38
CA SER A 138 7.77 -5.56 2.72
C SER A 138 9.14 -6.11 3.09
N ILE A 139 9.44 -7.37 2.72
CA ILE A 139 10.73 -8.01 3.01
C ILE A 139 11.84 -7.37 2.15
N LEU A 140 11.61 -7.23 0.86
CA LEU A 140 12.55 -6.60 -0.07
C LEU A 140 12.88 -5.16 0.34
N LEU A 141 11.85 -4.38 0.69
CA LEU A 141 12.03 -3.01 1.17
C LEU A 141 12.80 -2.98 2.50
N ASN A 142 12.51 -3.89 3.42
CA ASN A 142 13.25 -3.96 4.68
C ASN A 142 14.74 -4.26 4.48
N GLU A 143 15.09 -5.14 3.57
CA GLU A 143 16.48 -5.40 3.20
C GLU A 143 17.13 -4.15 2.59
N LYS A 144 16.46 -3.50 1.63
CA LYS A 144 16.95 -2.28 1.00
C LYS A 144 17.17 -1.14 2.01
N LEU A 145 16.31 -0.99 2.99
CA LEU A 145 16.46 0.04 4.03
C LEU A 145 17.67 -0.16 4.96
N LYS A 146 18.40 -1.29 4.85
CA LYS A 146 19.64 -1.51 5.62
C LYS A 146 20.81 -0.68 5.12
N ASP A 147 20.81 -0.26 3.84
CA ASP A 147 21.83 0.60 3.26
C ASP A 147 21.82 2.03 3.84
N GLY A 148 20.73 2.43 4.49
CA GLY A 148 20.60 3.75 5.12
C GLY A 148 20.37 4.91 4.14
N ASN A 149 20.29 4.65 2.83
CA ASN A 149 20.14 5.68 1.81
C ASN A 149 18.65 6.06 1.61
N TYR A 150 18.10 6.75 2.60
CA TYR A 150 16.72 7.29 2.57
C TYR A 150 16.59 8.54 3.46
N LYS A 151 15.55 9.35 3.24
CA LYS A 151 15.30 10.52 4.09
C LYS A 151 15.02 10.11 5.53
N LYS A 152 15.59 10.83 6.51
CA LYS A 152 15.39 10.56 7.94
C LYS A 152 13.91 10.51 8.38
N HIS A 153 13.04 11.24 7.68
CA HIS A 153 11.61 11.30 7.96
C HIS A 153 10.75 10.44 7.02
N LEU A 154 11.38 9.56 6.24
CA LEU A 154 10.68 8.62 5.37
C LEU A 154 9.61 7.86 6.14
N LYS A 155 8.43 7.75 5.55
CA LYS A 155 7.30 6.98 6.05
C LYS A 155 6.93 5.87 5.08
N ILE A 156 6.57 4.73 5.62
CA ILE A 156 6.06 3.58 4.86
C ILE A 156 4.56 3.52 5.05
N ALA A 157 3.82 3.59 3.96
CA ALA A 157 2.35 3.58 3.93
C ALA A 157 1.86 2.25 3.35
N TYR A 158 1.23 1.44 4.17
CA TYR A 158 0.54 0.24 3.71
C TYR A 158 -0.81 0.59 3.07
N TYR A 159 -1.10 0.04 1.89
CA TYR A 159 -2.39 0.14 1.21
C TYR A 159 -3.10 -1.22 1.10
N GLU A 160 -4.41 -1.19 0.86
CA GLU A 160 -5.28 -2.36 0.79
C GLU A 160 -5.36 -2.87 -0.66
N VAL A 161 -5.23 -4.20 -0.85
CA VAL A 161 -5.53 -4.88 -2.11
C VAL A 161 -6.47 -6.06 -1.81
N TRP A 162 -5.93 -7.27 -1.50
CA TRP A 162 -6.75 -8.45 -1.23
C TRP A 162 -7.03 -8.65 0.26
N SER A 163 -6.41 -7.89 1.13
CA SER A 163 -6.68 -7.90 2.56
C SER A 163 -6.88 -6.49 3.09
N THR A 164 -7.85 -6.36 3.99
CA THR A 164 -8.19 -5.08 4.59
C THR A 164 -7.29 -4.76 5.79
N ILE A 165 -6.99 -3.49 5.98
CA ILE A 165 -6.30 -3.00 7.18
C ILE A 165 -7.31 -2.87 8.32
N ASN A 166 -7.16 -3.69 9.36
CA ASN A 166 -8.13 -3.72 10.47
C ASN A 166 -8.24 -2.38 11.20
N MET A 167 -7.12 -1.68 11.39
CA MET A 167 -7.06 -0.40 12.10
C MET A 167 -6.19 0.59 11.32
N PRO A 168 -6.71 1.19 10.25
CA PRO A 168 -5.97 2.17 9.48
C PRO A 168 -5.67 3.41 10.33
N SER A 169 -4.44 3.94 10.21
CA SER A 169 -4.03 5.14 10.92
C SER A 169 -4.32 6.43 10.15
N TYR A 170 -4.48 6.31 8.83
CA TYR A 170 -4.77 7.44 7.94
C TYR A 170 -5.83 7.07 6.90
N PHE A 171 -6.46 8.11 6.35
CA PHE A 171 -7.40 7.97 5.24
C PHE A 171 -7.36 9.18 4.32
N VAL A 172 -7.79 8.96 3.08
CA VAL A 172 -7.98 10.00 2.06
C VAL A 172 -9.42 9.98 1.59
N ASP A 173 -10.09 11.12 1.60
CA ASP A 173 -11.41 11.27 0.99
C ASP A 173 -11.27 11.27 -0.55
N ILE A 174 -11.75 10.20 -1.17
CA ILE A 174 -11.74 10.02 -2.63
C ILE A 174 -13.12 10.17 -3.26
N THR A 175 -14.09 10.71 -2.52
CA THR A 175 -15.48 10.83 -2.98
C THR A 175 -15.59 11.50 -4.35
N LYS A 176 -14.78 12.52 -4.60
CA LYS A 176 -14.81 13.29 -5.85
C LYS A 176 -14.17 12.57 -7.04
N VAL A 177 -13.35 11.57 -6.79
CA VAL A 177 -12.55 10.85 -7.81
C VAL A 177 -12.81 9.34 -7.81
N ILE A 178 -13.92 8.92 -7.19
CA ILE A 178 -14.24 7.48 -7.08
C ILE A 178 -14.49 6.86 -8.47
N GLU A 179 -15.11 7.58 -9.37
CA GLU A 179 -15.35 7.13 -10.75
C GLU A 179 -14.04 7.11 -11.57
N ASP A 180 -13.14 8.08 -11.33
CA ASP A 180 -11.80 8.04 -11.91
C ASP A 180 -11.03 6.80 -11.46
N LYS A 181 -11.07 6.46 -10.16
CA LYS A 181 -10.49 5.24 -9.63
C LYS A 181 -11.08 4.00 -10.29
N LYS A 182 -12.42 3.96 -10.46
CA LYS A 182 -13.09 2.87 -11.19
C LYS A 182 -12.53 2.72 -12.60
N GLN A 183 -12.39 3.84 -13.31
CA GLN A 183 -11.85 3.84 -14.66
C GLN A 183 -10.40 3.34 -14.69
N MET A 184 -9.55 3.74 -13.73
CA MET A 184 -8.17 3.25 -13.61
C MET A 184 -8.14 1.73 -13.46
N ILE A 185 -8.95 1.16 -12.57
CA ILE A 185 -9.06 -0.30 -12.41
C ILE A 185 -9.54 -0.96 -13.72
N ASN A 186 -10.49 -0.35 -14.42
CA ASN A 186 -11.06 -0.88 -15.66
C ASN A 186 -10.10 -0.85 -16.87
N PHE A 187 -8.99 -0.13 -16.81
CA PHE A 187 -7.93 -0.26 -17.82
C PHE A 187 -7.25 -1.64 -17.77
N HIS A 188 -7.22 -2.31 -16.65
CA HIS A 188 -6.62 -3.63 -16.47
C HIS A 188 -7.56 -4.77 -16.94
N LYS A 189 -7.99 -4.69 -18.19
CA LYS A 189 -9.02 -5.58 -18.80
C LYS A 189 -8.66 -7.05 -18.71
N SER A 190 -7.39 -7.39 -18.91
CA SER A 190 -6.92 -8.78 -18.82
C SER A 190 -7.13 -9.38 -17.43
N GLN A 191 -7.19 -8.55 -16.39
CA GLN A 191 -7.34 -8.98 -15.01
C GLN A 191 -8.81 -9.00 -14.58
N ILE A 192 -9.60 -8.02 -15.00
CA ILE A 192 -11.02 -7.91 -14.61
C ILE A 192 -11.93 -8.82 -15.44
N ALA A 193 -11.48 -9.37 -16.57
CA ALA A 193 -12.29 -10.19 -17.46
C ALA A 193 -12.93 -11.41 -16.77
N SER A 194 -12.28 -11.96 -15.74
CA SER A 194 -12.78 -13.10 -14.98
C SER A 194 -13.54 -12.75 -13.71
N LYS A 195 -13.37 -11.52 -13.21
CA LYS A 195 -13.95 -11.05 -11.94
C LYS A 195 -14.13 -9.54 -11.99
N ASP A 196 -15.36 -9.07 -11.85
CA ASP A 196 -15.64 -7.65 -11.65
C ASP A 196 -15.28 -7.24 -10.23
N TYR A 197 -13.96 -7.08 -10.00
CA TYR A 197 -13.50 -6.65 -8.69
C TYR A 197 -13.53 -5.12 -8.53
N ALA A 198 -13.67 -4.34 -9.60
CA ALA A 198 -13.81 -2.90 -9.49
C ALA A 198 -14.95 -2.52 -8.55
N GLU A 199 -16.17 -3.05 -8.78
CA GLU A 199 -17.32 -2.83 -7.90
C GLU A 199 -17.06 -3.25 -6.45
N LYS A 200 -16.31 -4.33 -6.22
CA LYS A 200 -16.01 -4.82 -4.86
C LYS A 200 -15.03 -3.90 -4.14
N ILE A 201 -14.00 -3.41 -4.86
CA ILE A 201 -13.04 -2.47 -4.31
C ILE A 201 -13.70 -1.12 -3.99
N LEU A 202 -14.54 -0.60 -4.90
CA LEU A 202 -15.28 0.62 -4.64
C LEU A 202 -16.29 0.44 -3.48
N GLY A 203 -16.88 -0.75 -3.35
CA GLY A 203 -17.71 -1.11 -2.20
C GLY A 203 -16.95 -1.02 -0.88
N LEU A 204 -15.70 -1.48 -0.82
CA LEU A 204 -14.82 -1.31 0.35
C LEU A 204 -14.54 0.17 0.61
N ASN A 205 -14.21 0.96 -0.42
CA ASN A 205 -13.96 2.39 -0.27
C ASN A 205 -15.20 3.13 0.26
N SER A 206 -16.40 2.77 -0.22
CA SER A 206 -17.68 3.32 0.27
C SER A 206 -17.94 2.93 1.71
N TYR A 207 -17.72 1.66 2.09
CA TYR A 207 -17.82 1.20 3.47
C TYR A 207 -16.86 1.95 4.41
N ARG A 208 -15.60 2.19 3.97
CA ARG A 208 -14.62 3.00 4.70
C ARG A 208 -15.10 4.44 4.90
N GLY A 209 -15.81 4.99 3.92
CA GLY A 209 -16.39 6.33 3.97
C GLY A 209 -17.54 6.45 4.98
N LEU A 210 -18.38 5.41 5.11
CA LEU A 210 -19.55 5.40 5.99
C LEU A 210 -19.21 5.83 7.43
N LEU A 211 -18.13 5.31 8.00
CA LEU A 211 -17.71 5.61 9.38
C LEU A 211 -17.19 7.04 9.57
N ARG A 212 -17.09 7.82 8.49
CA ARG A 212 -16.55 9.18 8.48
C ARG A 212 -17.52 10.22 7.89
N ASN A 213 -18.72 9.80 7.55
CA ASN A 213 -19.72 10.61 6.82
C ASN A 213 -19.16 11.14 5.47
N LEU A 214 -18.37 10.32 4.77
CA LEU A 214 -17.83 10.57 3.45
C LEU A 214 -18.37 9.56 2.44
N GLY A 215 -18.37 9.89 1.16
CA GLY A 215 -18.88 8.99 0.12
C GLY A 215 -17.96 7.79 -0.09
N ALA A 216 -16.65 8.02 -0.18
CA ALA A 216 -15.65 6.98 -0.37
C ALA A 216 -14.28 7.38 0.20
N VAL A 217 -13.54 6.39 0.71
CA VAL A 217 -12.26 6.62 1.39
C VAL A 217 -11.26 5.52 1.03
N GLU A 218 -10.03 5.90 0.73
CA GLU A 218 -8.87 5.02 0.78
C GLU A 218 -8.26 5.05 2.17
N SER A 219 -7.87 3.89 2.69
CA SER A 219 -7.34 3.74 4.04
C SER A 219 -5.90 3.23 4.03
N PHE A 220 -5.08 3.80 4.92
CA PHE A 220 -3.66 3.52 4.99
C PHE A 220 -3.21 3.25 6.44
N SER A 221 -2.17 2.42 6.59
CA SER A 221 -1.42 2.31 7.84
C SER A 221 -0.02 2.87 7.60
N ILE A 222 0.28 4.01 8.23
CA ILE A 222 1.54 4.73 7.99
C ILE A 222 2.45 4.58 9.20
N LEU A 223 3.69 4.15 8.94
CA LEU A 223 4.73 3.86 9.92
C LEU A 223 5.98 4.69 9.61
N ASN A 224 6.76 5.00 10.64
CA ASN A 224 8.16 5.37 10.44
C ASN A 224 8.99 4.12 10.11
N VAL A 225 10.22 4.32 9.63
CA VAL A 225 11.10 3.22 9.20
C VAL A 225 11.42 2.25 10.35
N ASP A 226 11.62 2.76 11.57
CA ASP A 226 11.99 1.91 12.72
C ASP A 226 10.85 0.97 13.10
N ASP A 227 9.61 1.47 13.14
CA ASP A 227 8.44 0.65 13.45
C ASP A 227 8.14 -0.34 12.31
N PHE A 228 8.31 0.08 11.06
CA PHE A 228 8.24 -0.82 9.91
C PHE A 228 9.24 -1.99 10.04
N LYS A 229 10.53 -1.69 10.27
CA LYS A 229 11.57 -2.72 10.46
C LYS A 229 11.24 -3.69 11.60
N LYS A 230 10.73 -3.17 12.74
CA LYS A 230 10.30 -4.01 13.89
C LYS A 230 9.16 -4.97 13.52
N ILE A 231 8.21 -4.53 12.70
CA ILE A 231 7.09 -5.37 12.28
C ILE A 231 7.58 -6.45 11.32
N VAL A 232 8.30 -6.07 10.28
CA VAL A 232 8.81 -7.03 9.28
C VAL A 232 9.69 -8.09 9.94
N SER A 233 10.58 -7.71 10.87
CA SER A 233 11.46 -8.66 11.57
C SER A 233 10.72 -9.73 12.38
N LYS A 234 9.46 -9.49 12.74
CA LYS A 234 8.63 -10.45 13.50
C LYS A 234 7.82 -11.40 12.61
N ILE A 235 7.66 -11.07 11.32
CA ILE A 235 6.73 -11.75 10.42
C ILE A 235 7.46 -12.64 9.39
N VAL A 236 8.76 -12.51 9.24
CA VAL A 236 9.61 -13.08 8.17
C VAL A 236 9.58 -14.62 8.05
N TYR A 237 8.81 -15.35 8.83
CA TYR A 237 8.92 -16.81 8.87
C TYR A 237 7.91 -17.61 8.03
N ASP A 238 7.02 -16.96 7.26
CA ASP A 238 5.93 -17.66 6.52
C ASP A 238 5.81 -17.24 5.03
N VAL A 239 6.91 -16.89 4.36
CA VAL A 239 6.89 -16.52 2.93
C VAL A 239 7.65 -17.53 2.08
#